data_be5d5830e6cdb8c42e75b0e490b31a22
#
_entry.id   be5d5830e6cdb8c42e75b0e490b31a22
#
_cell.length_a   1.000
_cell.length_b   1.000
_cell.length_c   1.000
_cell.angle_alpha   90.00
_cell.angle_beta   90.00
_cell.angle_gamma   90.00
#
_symmetry.space_group_name_H-M   'P 1'
#
loop_
_entity.id
_entity.type
_entity.pdbx_description
1 polymer ?
#
loop_
_entity_poly.entity_id
_entity_poly.type
_entity_poly.pdbx_seq_one_letter_code
_entity_poly.pdbx_strand_id
1 'polypeptide(L)'
;MEEYQIDMPALTGRIDRLLAEQKLSAARMARDLGFSSGLYSQWKKGSGTPSAAKLLAVAQYLGVSVDYLLGYDPDESAVPLRRAIITEIQALDEKSLEKVLDYVRFTAER
;
A
#
# COMPACT_ATOMS: atom_id res chain seq x y z
N MET A 1 5.57 26.51 -2.76
CA MET A 1 5.94 25.38 -3.27
C MET A 1 5.22 24.25 -2.70
N GLU A 2 5.05 23.25 -3.47
CA GLU A 2 4.32 22.26 -3.02
C GLU A 2 5.05 21.31 -2.26
N GLU A 3 4.56 20.77 -1.35
CA GLU A 3 5.28 19.93 -0.53
C GLU A 3 4.96 18.53 -0.82
N TYR A 4 5.90 17.67 -0.59
CA TYR A 4 5.71 16.25 -0.70
C TYR A 4 5.25 15.75 0.67
N GLN A 5 3.94 15.67 0.83
CA GLN A 5 3.38 15.31 2.13
C GLN A 5 2.59 14.03 2.02
N ILE A 6 2.58 13.28 3.12
CA ILE A 6 1.76 12.08 3.21
C ILE A 6 0.35 12.51 3.57
N ASP A 7 -0.64 11.93 2.88
CA ASP A 7 -2.04 12.13 3.21
C ASP A 7 -2.35 11.27 4.44
N MET A 8 -2.20 11.85 5.62
CA MET A 8 -2.33 11.09 6.86
C MET A 8 -3.72 10.50 7.06
N PRO A 9 -4.82 11.21 6.79
CA PRO A 9 -6.14 10.57 6.92
C PRO A 9 -6.30 9.36 6.01
N ALA A 10 -5.77 9.42 4.80
CA ALA A 10 -5.86 8.28 3.89
C ALA A 10 -5.00 7.13 4.39
N LEU A 11 -3.80 7.41 4.87
CA LEU A 11 -2.91 6.39 5.39
C LEU A 11 -3.54 5.68 6.59
N THR A 12 -3.98 6.44 7.58
CA THR A 12 -4.55 5.82 8.78
C THR A 12 -5.88 5.15 8.46
N GLY A 13 -6.61 5.64 7.47
CA GLY A 13 -7.84 4.98 7.03
C GLY A 13 -7.56 3.61 6.45
N ARG A 14 -6.49 3.49 5.66
CA ARG A 14 -6.10 2.18 5.13
C ARG A 14 -5.65 1.25 6.23
N ILE A 15 -4.88 1.76 7.19
CA ILE A 15 -4.42 0.96 8.32
C ILE A 15 -5.62 0.47 9.14
N ASP A 16 -6.56 1.37 9.45
CA ASP A 16 -7.74 1.00 10.22
C ASP A 16 -8.55 -0.08 9.51
N ARG A 17 -8.71 0.04 8.19
CA ARG A 17 -9.45 -0.95 7.44
C ARG A 17 -8.77 -2.31 7.48
N LEU A 18 -7.45 -2.32 7.32
CA LEU A 18 -6.70 -3.57 7.35
C LEU A 18 -6.75 -4.22 8.73
N LEU A 19 -6.66 -3.39 9.78
CA LEU A 19 -6.78 -3.92 11.13
C LEU A 19 -8.15 -4.56 11.34
N ALA A 20 -9.20 -3.90 10.89
CA ALA A 20 -10.54 -4.44 11.02
C ALA A 20 -10.69 -5.76 10.25
N GLU A 21 -10.16 -5.82 9.04
CA GLU A 21 -10.23 -7.03 8.24
C GLU A 21 -9.52 -8.19 8.91
N GLN A 22 -8.43 -7.91 9.62
CA GLN A 22 -7.65 -8.94 10.28
C GLN A 22 -8.05 -9.14 11.73
N LYS A 23 -9.09 -8.41 12.18
CA LYS A 23 -9.61 -8.52 13.54
C LYS A 23 -8.56 -8.16 14.58
N LEU A 24 -7.81 -7.11 14.28
CA LEU A 24 -6.78 -6.59 15.19
C LEU A 24 -7.16 -5.19 15.62
N SER A 25 -6.72 -4.82 16.81
CA SER A 25 -6.92 -3.45 17.29
C SER A 25 -5.66 -2.63 17.07
N ALA A 26 -5.82 -1.32 17.02
CA ALA A 26 -4.67 -0.44 16.92
C ALA A 26 -3.76 -0.58 18.14
N ALA A 27 -4.36 -0.80 19.32
CA ALA A 27 -3.57 -0.99 20.53
C ALA A 27 -2.71 -2.26 20.43
N ARG A 28 -3.27 -3.32 19.86
CA ARG A 28 -2.53 -4.55 19.68
C ARG A 28 -1.38 -4.35 18.72
N MET A 29 -1.64 -3.66 17.61
CA MET A 29 -0.58 -3.38 16.64
C MET A 29 0.54 -2.58 17.29
N ALA A 30 0.19 -1.53 18.02
CA ALA A 30 1.21 -0.69 18.66
C ALA A 30 2.04 -1.51 19.63
N ARG A 31 1.39 -2.37 20.41
CA ARG A 31 2.12 -3.21 21.35
C ARG A 31 3.05 -4.18 20.65
N ASP A 32 2.53 -4.84 19.62
CA ASP A 32 3.34 -5.84 18.90
C ASP A 32 4.53 -5.21 18.18
N LEU A 33 4.40 -3.97 17.74
CA LEU A 33 5.46 -3.28 17.02
C LEU A 33 6.36 -2.45 17.96
N GLY A 34 6.02 -2.40 19.24
CA GLY A 34 6.82 -1.62 20.18
C GLY A 34 6.67 -0.13 20.04
N PHE A 35 5.54 0.34 19.52
CA PHE A 35 5.30 1.78 19.37
C PHE A 35 4.95 2.38 20.72
N SER A 36 5.34 3.64 20.90
CA SER A 36 5.00 4.33 22.14
C SER A 36 3.51 4.58 22.22
N SER A 37 3.04 4.74 23.46
CA SER A 37 1.64 5.03 23.72
C SER A 37 1.27 6.34 23.03
N GLY A 38 0.20 6.34 22.32
CA GLY A 38 -0.29 7.55 21.67
C GLY A 38 0.30 7.85 20.32
N LEU A 39 1.30 7.08 19.85
CA LEU A 39 1.89 7.37 18.55
C LEU A 39 0.89 7.27 17.43
N TYR A 40 0.11 6.19 17.40
CA TYR A 40 -0.86 6.02 16.32
C TYR A 40 -1.96 7.06 16.41
N SER A 41 -2.34 7.44 17.62
CA SER A 41 -3.34 8.51 17.79
C SER A 41 -2.83 9.81 17.22
N GLN A 42 -1.54 10.09 17.37
CA GLN A 42 -0.96 11.29 16.79
C GLN A 42 -1.03 11.25 15.27
N TRP A 43 -0.78 10.09 14.68
CA TRP A 43 -0.90 9.96 13.23
C TRP A 43 -2.34 10.25 12.79
N LYS A 44 -3.31 9.74 13.52
CA LYS A 44 -4.71 9.95 13.17
C LYS A 44 -5.12 11.41 13.29
N LYS A 45 -4.47 12.15 14.16
CA LYS A 45 -4.75 13.57 14.31
C LYS A 45 -3.94 14.43 13.34
N GLY A 46 -3.03 13.81 12.60
CA GLY A 46 -2.18 14.58 11.72
C GLY A 46 -1.05 15.31 12.42
N SER A 47 -0.71 14.88 13.64
CA SER A 47 0.31 15.57 14.43
C SER A 47 1.71 15.07 14.17
N GLY A 48 1.93 14.39 13.08
CA GLY A 48 3.26 13.89 12.75
C GLY A 48 3.12 12.82 11.70
N THR A 49 4.24 12.43 11.15
CA THR A 49 4.26 11.41 10.10
C THR A 49 5.16 10.26 10.55
N PRO A 50 4.89 9.05 10.08
CA PRO A 50 5.75 7.93 10.45
C PRO A 50 7.11 8.04 9.80
N SER A 51 8.14 7.55 10.47
CA SER A 51 9.43 7.38 9.85
C SER A 51 9.32 6.25 8.83
N ALA A 52 10.31 6.18 7.94
CA ALA A 52 10.33 5.10 6.96
C ALA A 52 10.35 3.75 7.66
N ALA A 53 11.10 3.63 8.75
CA ALA A 53 11.19 2.37 9.47
C ALA A 53 9.86 1.96 10.08
N LYS A 54 9.14 2.91 10.67
CA LYS A 54 7.84 2.60 11.25
C LYS A 54 6.80 2.27 10.19
N LEU A 55 6.86 2.96 9.06
CA LEU A 55 5.96 2.68 7.96
C LEU A 55 6.20 1.27 7.42
N LEU A 56 7.46 0.88 7.27
CA LEU A 56 7.79 -0.47 6.84
C LEU A 56 7.30 -1.49 7.85
N ALA A 57 7.47 -1.22 9.14
CA ALA A 57 7.03 -2.15 10.18
C ALA A 57 5.52 -2.38 10.11
N VAL A 58 4.75 -1.31 9.91
CA VAL A 58 3.30 -1.44 9.80
C VAL A 58 2.93 -2.24 8.56
N ALA A 59 3.58 -1.96 7.44
CA ALA A 59 3.30 -2.66 6.20
C ALA A 59 3.54 -4.16 6.36
N GLN A 60 4.68 -4.52 6.94
CA GLN A 60 4.99 -5.92 7.14
C GLN A 60 4.02 -6.58 8.12
N TYR A 61 3.66 -5.87 9.17
CA TYR A 61 2.73 -6.38 10.16
C TYR A 61 1.37 -6.70 9.53
N LEU A 62 0.90 -5.83 8.65
CA LEU A 62 -0.41 -6.00 8.03
C LEU A 62 -0.37 -6.80 6.72
N GLY A 63 0.82 -7.14 6.26
CA GLY A 63 0.94 -7.98 5.05
C GLY A 63 0.72 -7.23 3.75
N VAL A 64 1.02 -5.94 3.71
CA VAL A 64 0.85 -5.13 2.51
C VAL A 64 2.16 -4.41 2.21
N SER A 65 2.22 -3.77 1.05
CA SER A 65 3.40 -2.98 0.70
C SER A 65 3.31 -1.59 1.28
N VAL A 66 4.45 -0.92 1.42
CA VAL A 66 4.48 0.48 1.80
C VAL A 66 3.76 1.31 0.74
N ASP A 67 3.95 0.97 -0.54
CA ASP A 67 3.26 1.68 -1.61
C ASP A 67 1.75 1.62 -1.44
N TYR A 68 1.23 0.47 -1.05
CA TYR A 68 -0.20 0.34 -0.81
C TYR A 68 -0.65 1.30 0.30
N LEU A 69 0.10 1.34 1.40
CA LEU A 69 -0.26 2.21 2.51
C LEU A 69 -0.24 3.68 2.11
N LEU A 70 0.68 4.05 1.24
CA LEU A 70 0.81 5.44 0.80
C LEU A 70 -0.13 5.79 -0.36
N GLY A 71 -0.84 4.81 -0.90
CA GLY A 71 -1.79 5.07 -1.97
C GLY A 71 -1.19 5.04 -3.36
N TYR A 72 -0.01 4.45 -3.50
CA TYR A 72 0.66 4.36 -4.80
C TYR A 72 0.68 2.97 -5.37
N ASP A 73 0.08 2.01 -4.68
CA ASP A 73 0.05 0.63 -5.17
C ASP A 73 -1.03 0.51 -6.24
N PRO A 74 -0.68 0.04 -7.43
CA PRO A 74 -1.69 -0.12 -8.48
C PRO A 74 -2.84 -1.03 -8.09
N ASP A 75 -2.61 -1.92 -7.12
CA ASP A 75 -3.68 -2.81 -6.68
C ASP A 75 -4.80 -2.07 -5.97
N GLU A 76 -4.55 -0.84 -5.55
CA GLU A 76 -5.61 -0.03 -5.01
C GLU A 76 -6.47 0.58 -6.09
N SER A 77 -6.07 0.41 -7.33
CA SER A 77 -6.78 0.99 -8.43
C SER A 77 -8.21 0.49 -8.48
N ALA A 78 -9.10 1.34 -8.91
CA ALA A 78 -10.47 0.95 -9.12
C ALA A 78 -10.67 0.21 -10.42
N VAL A 79 -9.60 -0.09 -11.16
CA VAL A 79 -9.70 -0.78 -12.44
C VAL A 79 -9.40 -2.26 -12.24
N PRO A 80 -10.42 -3.09 -12.01
CA PRO A 80 -10.19 -4.52 -11.74
C PRO A 80 -9.47 -5.24 -12.87
N LEU A 81 -9.67 -4.78 -14.11
CA LEU A 81 -9.04 -5.43 -15.23
C LEU A 81 -7.53 -5.24 -15.22
N ARG A 82 -7.07 -4.06 -14.80
CA ARG A 82 -5.63 -3.82 -14.68
C ARG A 82 -5.02 -4.76 -13.64
N ARG A 83 -5.68 -4.92 -12.51
CA ARG A 83 -5.19 -5.82 -11.47
C ARG A 83 -5.15 -7.26 -11.97
N ALA A 84 -6.17 -7.68 -12.70
CA ALA A 84 -6.20 -9.04 -13.24
C ALA A 84 -5.03 -9.27 -14.18
N ILE A 85 -4.71 -8.28 -15.01
CA ILE A 85 -3.58 -8.40 -15.94
C ILE A 85 -2.26 -8.53 -15.18
N ILE A 86 -2.08 -7.70 -14.15
CA ILE A 86 -0.86 -7.76 -13.35
C ILE A 86 -0.70 -9.14 -12.72
N THR A 87 -1.78 -9.70 -12.20
CA THR A 87 -1.74 -11.00 -11.57
C THR A 87 -1.32 -12.08 -12.58
N GLU A 88 -1.89 -12.03 -13.77
CA GLU A 88 -1.60 -13.06 -14.77
C GLU A 88 -0.16 -13.01 -15.26
N ILE A 89 0.39 -11.81 -15.44
CA ILE A 89 1.73 -11.71 -15.99
C ILE A 89 2.82 -12.09 -14.97
N GLN A 90 2.49 -12.13 -13.69
CA GLN A 90 3.48 -12.47 -12.68
C GLN A 90 3.99 -13.89 -12.80
N ALA A 91 3.24 -14.77 -13.44
CA ALA A 91 3.64 -16.15 -13.62
C ALA A 91 4.39 -16.40 -14.93
N LEU A 92 4.56 -15.41 -15.77
CA LEU A 92 5.15 -15.60 -17.08
C LEU A 92 6.67 -15.48 -17.05
N ASP A 93 7.33 -16.29 -17.90
CA ASP A 93 8.78 -16.16 -18.04
C ASP A 93 9.10 -14.94 -18.93
N GLU A 94 10.39 -14.65 -19.05
CA GLU A 94 10.81 -13.46 -19.76
C GLU A 94 10.40 -13.46 -21.22
N LYS A 95 10.51 -14.62 -21.87
CA LYS A 95 10.17 -14.70 -23.28
C LYS A 95 8.69 -14.43 -23.51
N SER A 96 7.83 -14.98 -22.64
CA SER A 96 6.41 -14.73 -22.74
C SER A 96 6.07 -13.28 -22.43
N LEU A 97 6.79 -12.68 -21.47
CA LEU A 97 6.57 -11.27 -21.15
C LEU A 97 6.91 -10.37 -22.34
N GLU A 98 7.93 -10.73 -23.14
CA GLU A 98 8.25 -9.95 -24.33
C GLU A 98 7.08 -9.93 -25.29
N LYS A 99 6.44 -11.06 -25.47
CA LYS A 99 5.30 -11.13 -26.38
C LYS A 99 4.12 -10.29 -25.86
N VAL A 100 3.90 -10.34 -24.56
CA VAL A 100 2.83 -9.55 -23.96
C VAL A 100 3.12 -8.06 -24.16
N LEU A 101 4.36 -7.64 -23.94
CA LEU A 101 4.72 -6.25 -24.09
C LEU A 101 4.51 -5.79 -25.53
N ASP A 102 4.89 -6.62 -26.50
CA ASP A 102 4.69 -6.30 -27.90
C ASP A 102 3.21 -6.08 -28.21
N TYR A 103 2.35 -6.95 -27.68
CA TYR A 103 0.94 -6.82 -27.94
C TYR A 103 0.35 -5.57 -27.28
N VAL A 104 0.81 -5.24 -26.08
CA VAL A 104 0.34 -4.04 -25.40
C VAL A 104 0.73 -2.81 -26.18
N ARG A 105 1.97 -2.76 -26.69
CA ARG A 105 2.42 -1.63 -27.50
C ARG A 105 1.63 -1.51 -28.76
N PHE A 106 1.38 -2.64 -29.42
CA PHE A 106 0.57 -2.65 -30.63
C PHE A 106 -0.82 -2.07 -30.34
N THR A 107 -1.43 -2.50 -29.26
CA THR A 107 -2.77 -2.03 -28.89
C THR A 107 -2.77 -0.54 -28.58
N ALA A 108 -1.73 -0.07 -27.91
CA ALA A 108 -1.65 1.34 -27.51
C ALA A 108 -1.47 2.27 -28.70
N GLU A 109 -0.92 1.75 -29.81
CA GLU A 109 -0.70 2.59 -30.98
C GLU A 109 -1.91 2.74 -31.86
N ARG A 110 -3.03 2.09 -31.53
CA ARG A 110 -4.23 2.15 -32.36
C ARG A 110 -5.16 3.35 -32.04
#